data_438ef6a4d28af1cfbb3d669ac05bd27c
#
_entry.id   438ef6a4d28af1cfbb3d669ac05bd27c
#
_cell.length_a   1.000
_cell.length_b   1.000
_cell.length_c   1.000
_cell.angle_alpha   90.00
_cell.angle_beta   90.00
_cell.angle_gamma   90.00
#
_symmetry.space_group_name_H-M   'P 1'
#
loop_
_entity.id
_entity.type
_entity.pdbx_description
1 polymer ?
#
loop_
_entity_poly.entity_id
_entity_poly.type
_entity_poly.pdbx_seq_one_letter_code
_entity_poly.pdbx_strand_id
1 'polypeptide(L)'
;MYDESAIVDVRGLTKSYGQVRAVAGLDLRIGRGEIFALLGPNGAGKTSTVEILEGYRQRDGGEVTVLGLDPGKQGRLLKQQIGIVLQSTGVDPFLTVTETIAMYAGYFPHPRPVDEVIELVGLQSKRNTRVVKLSGGQQRRMDVAIALAGDPEVLFLDEPTTGFDPSARHEAWDVVKNLAALGKTVLLTTHYMDEAQNLADRVAVIAEGKIVAEGSPATLAGRDDARPTVRFHLPDGVMPPAELGAGRAADGSVEFAPEDLTRALHQLTGWALERSICLDGLSVVRPSLEDAYLQLTRLNPPRVDDPPAGPRTQG
;
A
#
# COMPACT_ATOMS: atom_id res chain seq x y z
N MET A 1 27.02 -11.56 4.26
CA MET A 1 27.41 -10.17 4.59
C MET A 1 26.11 -9.40 4.58
N TYR A 2 25.65 -8.95 5.75
CA TYR A 2 24.44 -8.11 5.83
C TYR A 2 24.83 -6.74 5.28
N ASP A 3 24.03 -6.22 4.35
CA ASP A 3 24.22 -4.87 3.82
C ASP A 3 23.67 -3.89 4.86
N GLU A 4 24.52 -3.07 5.43
CA GLU A 4 24.19 -2.08 6.48
C GLU A 4 23.14 -1.04 6.03
N SER A 5 22.83 -1.00 4.72
CA SER A 5 21.81 -0.07 4.17
C SER A 5 20.36 -0.55 4.33
N ALA A 6 20.13 -1.86 4.49
CA ALA A 6 18.78 -2.41 4.62
C ALA A 6 18.32 -2.42 6.08
N ILE A 7 17.13 -1.84 6.33
CA ILE A 7 16.51 -1.83 7.66
C ILE A 7 15.69 -3.09 7.91
N VAL A 8 15.16 -3.70 6.81
CA VAL A 8 14.51 -5.01 6.79
C VAL A 8 15.19 -5.85 5.72
N ASP A 9 15.65 -7.06 6.09
CA ASP A 9 16.22 -8.06 5.16
C ASP A 9 15.56 -9.41 5.44
N VAL A 10 14.90 -9.98 4.43
CA VAL A 10 14.17 -11.23 4.48
C VAL A 10 14.65 -12.13 3.36
N ARG A 11 14.98 -13.38 3.68
CA ARG A 11 15.48 -14.38 2.72
C ARG A 11 14.78 -15.71 2.89
N GLY A 12 14.10 -16.15 1.84
CA GLY A 12 13.45 -17.44 1.78
C GLY A 12 12.39 -17.64 2.87
N LEU A 13 11.69 -16.58 3.30
CA LEU A 13 10.70 -16.65 4.36
C LEU A 13 9.58 -17.63 4.02
N THR A 14 9.28 -18.55 4.94
CA THR A 14 8.17 -19.49 4.80
C THR A 14 7.27 -19.49 6.01
N LYS A 15 5.95 -19.65 5.77
CA LYS A 15 4.92 -19.82 6.77
C LYS A 15 3.76 -20.64 6.25
N SER A 16 3.34 -21.66 7.03
CA SER A 16 2.20 -22.51 6.70
C SER A 16 1.22 -22.61 7.86
N TYR A 17 -0.04 -22.80 7.56
CA TYR A 17 -1.14 -23.06 8.47
C TYR A 17 -1.86 -24.34 8.02
N GLY A 18 -1.56 -25.44 8.65
CA GLY A 18 -2.02 -26.75 8.18
C GLY A 18 -1.53 -27.01 6.76
N GLN A 19 -2.46 -27.18 5.81
CA GLN A 19 -2.14 -27.41 4.40
C GLN A 19 -1.93 -26.11 3.59
N VAL A 20 -2.28 -24.96 4.16
CA VAL A 20 -2.18 -23.68 3.46
C VAL A 20 -0.79 -23.08 3.65
N ARG A 21 -0.05 -22.87 2.56
CA ARG A 21 1.25 -22.20 2.57
C ARG A 21 1.05 -20.70 2.37
N ALA A 22 0.92 -19.96 3.47
CA ALA A 22 0.63 -18.53 3.45
C ALA A 22 1.82 -17.68 2.96
N VAL A 23 3.06 -18.11 3.24
CA VAL A 23 4.29 -17.49 2.73
C VAL A 23 5.19 -18.59 2.17
N ALA A 24 5.66 -18.44 0.94
CA ALA A 24 6.19 -19.54 0.13
C ALA A 24 7.62 -19.28 -0.40
N GLY A 25 8.54 -18.85 0.46
CA GLY A 25 9.92 -18.53 0.10
C GLY A 25 10.03 -17.07 -0.37
N LEU A 26 9.56 -16.14 0.47
CA LEU A 26 9.55 -14.72 0.17
C LEU A 26 10.91 -14.09 0.51
N ASP A 27 11.45 -13.34 -0.45
CA ASP A 27 12.61 -12.46 -0.27
C ASP A 27 12.13 -11.01 -0.30
N LEU A 28 12.62 -10.18 0.63
CA LEU A 28 12.21 -8.79 0.74
C LEU A 28 13.34 -7.96 1.33
N ARG A 29 13.54 -6.76 0.78
CA ARG A 29 14.53 -5.82 1.26
C ARG A 29 13.97 -4.41 1.31
N ILE A 30 14.08 -3.75 2.48
CA ILE A 30 13.60 -2.37 2.67
C ILE A 30 14.76 -1.51 3.15
N GLY A 31 14.98 -0.38 2.48
CA GLY A 31 15.98 0.64 2.83
C GLY A 31 15.51 1.54 3.97
N ARG A 32 16.45 2.33 4.52
CA ARG A 32 16.12 3.35 5.52
C ARG A 32 15.42 4.53 4.89
N GLY A 33 14.38 5.03 5.55
CA GLY A 33 13.67 6.26 5.17
C GLY A 33 12.73 6.10 3.98
N GLU A 34 12.56 4.89 3.42
CA GLU A 34 11.60 4.67 2.33
C GLU A 34 10.20 4.31 2.85
N ILE A 35 9.19 4.67 2.07
CA ILE A 35 7.84 4.12 2.18
C ILE A 35 7.76 2.91 1.26
N PHE A 36 7.63 1.73 1.84
CA PHE A 36 7.51 0.48 1.12
C PHE A 36 6.10 -0.08 1.24
N ALA A 37 5.46 -0.40 0.11
CA ALA A 37 4.12 -0.99 0.09
C ALA A 37 4.17 -2.48 -0.28
N LEU A 38 3.53 -3.32 0.53
CA LEU A 38 3.26 -4.72 0.22
C LEU A 38 1.82 -4.81 -0.32
N LEU A 39 1.69 -4.86 -1.65
CA LEU A 39 0.41 -4.85 -2.37
C LEU A 39 -0.03 -6.26 -2.73
N GLY A 40 -1.29 -6.62 -2.46
CA GLY A 40 -1.83 -7.91 -2.88
C GLY A 40 -3.25 -8.15 -2.38
N PRO A 41 -3.94 -9.18 -2.89
CA PRO A 41 -5.29 -9.53 -2.49
C PRO A 41 -5.33 -10.06 -1.05
N ASN A 42 -6.55 -10.18 -0.51
CA ASN A 42 -6.75 -10.83 0.78
C ASN A 42 -6.32 -12.31 0.69
N GLY A 43 -5.63 -12.80 1.72
CA GLY A 43 -5.09 -14.16 1.73
C GLY A 43 -3.75 -14.34 1.00
N ALA A 44 -3.18 -13.32 0.35
CA ALA A 44 -1.90 -13.42 -0.36
C ALA A 44 -0.68 -13.61 0.56
N GLY A 45 -0.83 -13.47 1.89
CA GLY A 45 0.25 -13.63 2.86
C GLY A 45 0.78 -12.31 3.44
N LYS A 46 0.19 -11.15 3.13
CA LYS A 46 0.62 -9.83 3.63
C LYS A 46 0.69 -9.79 5.15
N THR A 47 -0.43 -10.00 5.83
CA THR A 47 -0.52 -9.96 7.31
C THR A 47 0.42 -10.97 7.96
N SER A 48 0.50 -12.21 7.44
CA SER A 48 1.43 -13.20 7.97
C SER A 48 2.88 -12.77 7.85
N THR A 49 3.26 -12.13 6.74
CA THR A 49 4.59 -11.58 6.54
C THR A 49 4.87 -10.47 7.55
N VAL A 50 3.98 -9.48 7.65
CA VAL A 50 4.16 -8.33 8.57
C VAL A 50 4.21 -8.78 10.03
N GLU A 51 3.31 -9.65 10.49
CA GLU A 51 3.32 -10.18 11.86
C GLU A 51 4.63 -10.93 12.20
N ILE A 52 5.28 -11.56 11.21
CA ILE A 52 6.60 -12.18 11.41
C ILE A 52 7.68 -11.10 11.56
N LEU A 53 7.64 -10.04 10.74
CA LEU A 53 8.58 -8.92 10.83
C LEU A 53 8.46 -8.16 12.17
N GLU A 54 7.26 -8.04 12.68
CA GLU A 54 6.94 -7.41 13.98
C GLU A 54 7.32 -8.29 15.18
N GLY A 55 7.60 -9.58 14.95
CA GLY A 55 7.88 -10.55 16.01
C GLY A 55 6.66 -11.01 16.80
N TYR A 56 5.46 -10.91 16.23
CA TYR A 56 4.24 -11.49 16.80
C TYR A 56 4.00 -12.93 16.34
N ARG A 57 4.59 -13.31 15.22
CA ARG A 57 4.42 -14.65 14.64
C ARG A 57 5.76 -15.31 14.37
N GLN A 58 5.83 -16.60 14.66
CA GLN A 58 7.01 -17.40 14.34
C GLN A 58 6.96 -17.84 12.87
N ARG A 59 8.06 -17.69 12.16
CA ARG A 59 8.28 -18.25 10.83
C ARG A 59 8.55 -19.75 10.89
N ASP A 60 8.31 -20.47 9.82
CA ASP A 60 8.64 -21.88 9.71
C ASP A 60 10.05 -22.09 9.11
N GLY A 61 10.53 -21.14 8.28
CA GLY A 61 11.85 -21.16 7.68
C GLY A 61 12.26 -19.80 7.12
N GLY A 62 13.50 -19.73 6.65
CA GLY A 62 14.11 -18.52 6.12
C GLY A 62 14.81 -17.66 7.19
N GLU A 63 15.47 -16.61 6.74
CA GLU A 63 16.17 -15.64 7.57
C GLU A 63 15.43 -14.30 7.54
N VAL A 64 15.30 -13.66 8.69
CA VAL A 64 14.63 -12.36 8.84
C VAL A 64 15.43 -11.51 9.80
N THR A 65 15.75 -10.30 9.39
CA THR A 65 16.28 -9.25 10.25
C THR A 65 15.51 -7.96 10.06
N VAL A 66 15.19 -7.30 11.16
CA VAL A 66 14.59 -5.96 11.24
C VAL A 66 15.44 -5.16 12.20
N LEU A 67 15.95 -4.01 11.76
CA LEU A 67 16.90 -3.21 12.55
C LEU A 67 18.12 -4.02 13.05
N GLY A 68 18.58 -5.00 12.24
CA GLY A 68 19.66 -5.91 12.63
C GLY A 68 19.30 -6.98 13.68
N LEU A 69 18.02 -7.02 14.12
CA LEU A 69 17.50 -7.98 15.10
C LEU A 69 16.71 -9.09 14.42
N ASP A 70 16.82 -10.33 14.89
CA ASP A 70 15.93 -11.43 14.48
C ASP A 70 14.61 -11.34 15.28
N PRO A 71 13.46 -11.06 14.62
CA PRO A 71 12.18 -10.91 15.31
C PRO A 71 11.76 -12.15 16.10
N GLY A 72 12.14 -13.34 15.61
CA GLY A 72 11.81 -14.60 16.27
C GLY A 72 12.64 -14.89 17.53
N LYS A 73 13.79 -14.24 17.69
CA LYS A 73 14.71 -14.43 18.84
C LYS A 73 14.76 -13.22 19.75
N GLN A 74 14.67 -12.02 19.19
CA GLN A 74 14.89 -10.75 19.86
C GLN A 74 13.65 -9.84 19.84
N GLY A 75 12.46 -10.41 19.70
CA GLY A 75 11.20 -9.67 19.52
C GLY A 75 10.93 -8.63 20.62
N ARG A 76 11.37 -8.86 21.88
CA ARG A 76 11.21 -7.86 22.94
C ARG A 76 12.03 -6.58 22.70
N LEU A 77 13.25 -6.72 22.22
CA LEU A 77 14.13 -5.60 21.89
C LEU A 77 13.62 -4.88 20.65
N LEU A 78 13.18 -5.65 19.64
CA LEU A 78 12.63 -5.12 18.42
C LEU A 78 11.39 -4.25 18.68
N LYS A 79 10.46 -4.70 19.51
CA LYS A 79 9.22 -3.97 19.85
C LYS A 79 9.44 -2.63 20.54
N GLN A 80 10.64 -2.36 21.05
CA GLN A 80 11.01 -1.04 21.58
C GLN A 80 11.47 -0.05 20.49
N GLN A 81 11.72 -0.53 19.28
CA GLN A 81 12.28 0.25 18.16
C GLN A 81 11.35 0.36 16.96
N ILE A 82 10.22 -0.34 16.98
CA ILE A 82 9.21 -0.33 15.93
C ILE A 82 7.90 0.26 16.43
N GLY A 83 7.16 0.90 15.53
CA GLY A 83 5.78 1.33 15.75
C GLY A 83 4.84 0.47 14.91
N ILE A 84 3.68 0.12 15.48
CA ILE A 84 2.70 -0.75 14.82
C ILE A 84 1.35 -0.08 14.88
N VAL A 85 0.72 0.05 13.72
CA VAL A 85 -0.66 0.56 13.58
C VAL A 85 -1.53 -0.57 13.07
N LEU A 86 -2.32 -1.16 13.96
CA LEU A 86 -3.22 -2.28 13.66
C LEU A 86 -4.52 -1.77 12.99
N GLN A 87 -5.25 -2.66 12.32
CA GLN A 87 -6.58 -2.35 11.75
C GLN A 87 -7.58 -1.83 12.79
N SER A 88 -7.53 -2.35 14.02
CA SER A 88 -8.32 -1.88 15.15
C SER A 88 -7.46 -1.84 16.40
N THR A 89 -7.38 -0.68 17.03
CA THR A 89 -6.71 -0.49 18.31
C THR A 89 -7.74 -0.50 19.44
N GLY A 90 -7.49 -1.34 20.45
CA GLY A 90 -8.28 -1.37 21.68
C GLY A 90 -7.87 -0.26 22.64
N VAL A 91 -8.02 1.00 22.23
CA VAL A 91 -7.70 2.18 23.07
C VAL A 91 -8.84 2.42 24.06
N ASP A 92 -8.51 2.79 25.31
CA ASP A 92 -9.52 3.17 26.30
C ASP A 92 -10.33 4.39 25.79
N PRO A 93 -11.63 4.25 25.56
CA PRO A 93 -12.47 5.29 24.98
C PRO A 93 -12.65 6.52 25.90
N PHE A 94 -12.38 6.41 27.19
CA PHE A 94 -12.61 7.44 28.18
C PHE A 94 -11.40 8.34 28.46
N LEU A 95 -10.21 7.91 28.07
CA LEU A 95 -9.00 8.75 28.12
C LEU A 95 -9.05 9.83 27.04
N THR A 96 -8.41 10.95 27.34
CA THR A 96 -8.17 12.02 26.36
C THR A 96 -7.00 11.63 25.43
N VAL A 97 -6.86 12.33 24.30
CA VAL A 97 -5.72 12.18 23.38
C VAL A 97 -4.41 12.28 24.13
N THR A 98 -4.22 13.30 24.96
CA THR A 98 -3.00 13.52 25.74
C THR A 98 -2.74 12.36 26.72
N GLU A 99 -3.74 11.94 27.48
CA GLU A 99 -3.62 10.86 28.46
C GLU A 99 -3.29 9.53 27.80
N THR A 100 -3.92 9.24 26.66
CA THR A 100 -3.65 8.01 25.91
C THR A 100 -2.20 7.98 25.41
N ILE A 101 -1.73 9.05 24.76
CA ILE A 101 -0.35 9.09 24.25
C ILE A 101 0.65 9.02 25.42
N ALA A 102 0.40 9.72 26.51
CA ALA A 102 1.26 9.67 27.70
C ALA A 102 1.31 8.26 28.31
N MET A 103 0.19 7.55 28.38
CA MET A 103 0.12 6.17 28.85
C MET A 103 0.99 5.25 28.00
N TYR A 104 0.86 5.31 26.67
CA TYR A 104 1.65 4.47 25.76
C TYR A 104 3.13 4.85 25.76
N ALA A 105 3.46 6.15 25.85
CA ALA A 105 4.82 6.65 25.98
C ALA A 105 5.55 6.03 27.20
N GLY A 106 4.81 5.77 28.28
CA GLY A 106 5.34 5.13 29.48
C GLY A 106 5.86 3.69 29.30
N TYR A 107 5.54 3.01 28.18
CA TYR A 107 6.08 1.68 27.87
C TYR A 107 7.47 1.70 27.24
N PHE A 108 7.96 2.88 26.80
CA PHE A 108 9.22 3.01 26.10
C PHE A 108 10.29 3.67 26.97
N PRO A 109 11.56 3.24 26.87
CA PRO A 109 12.64 3.83 27.67
C PRO A 109 12.98 5.27 27.25
N HIS A 110 12.78 5.62 25.98
CA HIS A 110 13.09 6.92 25.40
C HIS A 110 11.91 7.38 24.53
N PRO A 111 10.78 7.77 25.16
CA PRO A 111 9.60 8.18 24.40
C PRO A 111 9.78 9.55 23.78
N ARG A 112 9.11 9.79 22.67
CA ARG A 112 8.97 11.13 22.09
C ARG A 112 8.09 11.99 22.98
N PRO A 113 8.37 13.30 23.13
CA PRO A 113 7.50 14.21 23.88
C PRO A 113 6.05 14.18 23.37
N VAL A 114 5.09 14.07 24.30
CA VAL A 114 3.66 13.90 23.97
C VAL A 114 3.13 15.03 23.08
N ASP A 115 3.54 16.26 23.35
CA ASP A 115 3.10 17.43 22.59
C ASP A 115 3.60 17.39 21.14
N GLU A 116 4.83 16.93 20.89
CA GLU A 116 5.37 16.71 19.54
C GLU A 116 4.59 15.62 18.79
N VAL A 117 4.26 14.52 19.47
CA VAL A 117 3.46 13.46 18.88
C VAL A 117 2.09 13.96 18.46
N ILE A 118 1.42 14.75 19.32
CA ILE A 118 0.12 15.37 19.03
C ILE A 118 0.21 16.29 17.80
N GLU A 119 1.30 17.05 17.69
CA GLU A 119 1.55 17.96 16.58
C GLU A 119 1.75 17.19 15.27
N LEU A 120 2.60 16.16 15.28
CA LEU A 120 2.91 15.34 14.10
C LEU A 120 1.66 14.69 13.47
N VAL A 121 0.70 14.28 14.30
CA VAL A 121 -0.55 13.66 13.82
C VAL A 121 -1.70 14.65 13.62
N GLY A 122 -1.49 15.97 13.85
CA GLY A 122 -2.50 17.00 13.64
C GLY A 122 -3.69 16.92 14.59
N LEU A 123 -3.47 16.54 15.86
CA LEU A 123 -4.51 16.44 16.89
C LEU A 123 -4.46 17.55 17.95
N GLN A 124 -3.76 18.67 17.71
CA GLN A 124 -3.59 19.76 18.69
C GLN A 124 -4.93 20.30 19.21
N SER A 125 -5.89 20.52 18.31
CA SER A 125 -7.23 21.02 18.68
C SER A 125 -8.08 19.99 19.47
N LYS A 126 -7.64 18.73 19.51
CA LYS A 126 -8.33 17.60 20.14
C LYS A 126 -7.59 17.04 21.36
N ARG A 127 -6.48 17.65 21.79
CA ARG A 127 -5.61 17.14 22.86
C ARG A 127 -6.36 16.74 24.14
N ASN A 128 -7.39 17.49 24.53
CA ASN A 128 -8.21 17.26 25.72
C ASN A 128 -9.56 16.58 25.38
N THR A 129 -9.74 16.10 24.15
CA THR A 129 -10.94 15.38 23.72
C THR A 129 -10.79 13.90 24.05
N ARG A 130 -11.83 13.28 24.64
CA ARG A 130 -11.85 11.82 24.88
C ARG A 130 -11.86 11.06 23.57
N VAL A 131 -11.17 9.92 23.52
CA VAL A 131 -11.04 9.08 22.30
C VAL A 131 -12.39 8.70 21.72
N VAL A 132 -13.38 8.37 22.54
CA VAL A 132 -14.76 8.04 22.10
C VAL A 132 -15.45 9.17 21.32
N LYS A 133 -15.02 10.41 21.47
CA LYS A 133 -15.57 11.60 20.79
C LYS A 133 -14.82 11.99 19.52
N LEU A 134 -13.78 11.26 19.16
CA LEU A 134 -13.01 11.49 17.93
C LEU A 134 -13.78 10.89 16.73
N SER A 135 -13.69 11.57 15.58
CA SER A 135 -14.13 10.97 14.32
C SER A 135 -13.24 9.78 13.93
N GLY A 136 -13.69 8.91 13.02
CA GLY A 136 -12.91 7.75 12.58
C GLY A 136 -11.51 8.13 12.08
N GLY A 137 -11.38 9.20 11.27
CA GLY A 137 -10.08 9.71 10.83
C GLY A 137 -9.22 10.25 11.98
N GLN A 138 -9.83 10.89 13.00
CA GLN A 138 -9.10 11.33 14.19
C GLN A 138 -8.65 10.16 15.06
N GLN A 139 -9.47 9.11 15.17
CA GLN A 139 -9.08 7.87 15.85
C GLN A 139 -7.89 7.22 15.16
N ARG A 140 -7.89 7.18 13.82
CA ARG A 140 -6.75 6.63 13.07
C ARG A 140 -5.46 7.43 13.26
N ARG A 141 -5.55 8.77 13.29
CA ARG A 141 -4.40 9.62 13.66
C ARG A 141 -3.92 9.34 15.08
N MET A 142 -4.85 9.01 15.99
CA MET A 142 -4.53 8.59 17.35
C MET A 142 -3.76 7.25 17.36
N ASP A 143 -4.15 6.27 16.52
CA ASP A 143 -3.43 5.00 16.38
C ASP A 143 -2.00 5.22 15.91
N VAL A 144 -1.81 6.11 14.92
CA VAL A 144 -0.47 6.53 14.48
C VAL A 144 0.29 7.24 15.61
N ALA A 145 -0.37 8.10 16.39
CA ALA A 145 0.25 8.76 17.54
C ALA A 145 0.78 7.76 18.57
N ILE A 146 0.01 6.71 18.85
CA ILE A 146 0.43 5.62 19.75
C ILE A 146 1.68 4.92 19.20
N ALA A 147 1.68 4.59 17.90
CA ALA A 147 2.82 3.95 17.25
C ALA A 147 4.08 4.83 17.29
N LEU A 148 3.93 6.16 17.27
CA LEU A 148 5.02 7.14 17.34
C LEU A 148 5.53 7.41 18.76
N ALA A 149 4.79 7.02 19.79
CA ALA A 149 5.11 7.36 21.17
C ALA A 149 6.52 6.88 21.59
N GLY A 150 7.00 5.76 21.04
CA GLY A 150 8.33 5.20 21.29
C GLY A 150 9.43 5.76 20.38
N ASP A 151 9.17 6.75 19.55
CA ASP A 151 10.08 7.30 18.53
C ASP A 151 10.70 6.23 17.61
N PRO A 152 9.91 5.35 16.99
CA PRO A 152 10.40 4.19 16.24
C PRO A 152 11.20 4.61 14.99
N GLU A 153 12.15 3.75 14.56
CA GLU A 153 12.82 3.90 13.27
C GLU A 153 11.99 3.32 12.12
N VAL A 154 11.18 2.29 12.41
CA VAL A 154 10.29 1.62 11.43
C VAL A 154 8.87 1.61 11.94
N LEU A 155 7.95 1.94 11.04
CA LEU A 155 6.51 1.86 11.26
C LEU A 155 5.89 0.79 10.37
N PHE A 156 5.10 -0.08 10.96
CA PHE A 156 4.27 -1.07 10.27
C PHE A 156 2.82 -0.59 10.27
N LEU A 157 2.22 -0.46 9.08
CA LEU A 157 0.85 0.00 8.90
C LEU A 157 0.06 -1.09 8.18
N ASP A 158 -0.78 -1.84 8.90
CA ASP A 158 -1.60 -2.87 8.29
C ASP A 158 -2.92 -2.26 7.78
N GLU A 159 -3.06 -2.18 6.45
CA GLU A 159 -4.20 -1.63 5.72
C GLU A 159 -4.68 -0.28 6.31
N PRO A 160 -3.84 0.78 6.31
CA PRO A 160 -4.06 1.98 7.12
C PRO A 160 -5.31 2.78 6.78
N THR A 161 -5.87 2.63 5.57
CA THR A 161 -7.03 3.42 5.11
C THR A 161 -8.27 2.59 4.80
N THR A 162 -8.27 1.31 5.19
CA THR A 162 -9.43 0.45 4.97
C THR A 162 -10.67 0.97 5.70
N GLY A 163 -11.77 1.11 4.96
CA GLY A 163 -13.04 1.63 5.47
C GLY A 163 -13.14 3.16 5.55
N PHE A 164 -12.15 3.90 5.07
CA PHE A 164 -12.19 5.36 5.02
C PHE A 164 -12.95 5.88 3.81
N ASP A 165 -13.62 7.00 3.98
CA ASP A 165 -14.08 7.81 2.85
C ASP A 165 -12.88 8.45 2.13
N PRO A 166 -13.04 8.95 0.88
CA PRO A 166 -11.93 9.52 0.10
C PRO A 166 -11.21 10.67 0.80
N SER A 167 -11.91 11.53 1.56
CA SER A 167 -11.30 12.65 2.27
C SER A 167 -10.41 12.18 3.42
N ALA A 168 -10.94 11.27 4.25
CA ALA A 168 -10.20 10.69 5.38
C ALA A 168 -8.97 9.91 4.91
N ARG A 169 -9.06 9.26 3.73
CA ARG A 169 -7.93 8.56 3.11
C ARG A 169 -6.79 9.51 2.76
N HIS A 170 -7.07 10.64 2.10
CA HIS A 170 -6.06 11.64 1.77
C HIS A 170 -5.38 12.21 3.02
N GLU A 171 -6.17 12.52 4.06
CA GLU A 171 -5.61 12.99 5.33
C GLU A 171 -4.68 11.96 5.99
N ALA A 172 -5.00 10.67 5.91
CA ALA A 172 -4.14 9.60 6.40
C ALA A 172 -2.85 9.48 5.56
N TRP A 173 -2.93 9.65 4.25
CA TRP A 173 -1.76 9.67 3.37
C TRP A 173 -0.80 10.81 3.69
N ASP A 174 -1.33 12.00 3.99
CA ASP A 174 -0.50 13.14 4.40
C ASP A 174 0.26 12.85 5.70
N VAL A 175 -0.37 12.18 6.66
CA VAL A 175 0.33 11.74 7.88
C VAL A 175 1.48 10.78 7.53
N VAL A 176 1.25 9.78 6.69
CA VAL A 176 2.29 8.82 6.28
C VAL A 176 3.46 9.52 5.58
N LYS A 177 3.17 10.45 4.65
CA LYS A 177 4.21 11.25 3.96
C LYS A 177 5.03 12.10 4.93
N ASN A 178 4.37 12.70 5.92
CA ASN A 178 5.06 13.50 6.94
C ASN A 178 6.00 12.63 7.79
N LEU A 179 5.63 11.37 8.09
CA LEU A 179 6.50 10.44 8.80
C LEU A 179 7.77 10.10 8.02
N ALA A 180 7.62 9.85 6.73
CA ALA A 180 8.77 9.61 5.84
C ALA A 180 9.66 10.86 5.72
N ALA A 181 9.07 12.05 5.63
CA ALA A 181 9.82 13.31 5.63
C ALA A 181 10.64 13.54 6.90
N LEU A 182 10.25 12.91 8.03
CA LEU A 182 11.02 12.87 9.27
C LEU A 182 12.12 11.79 9.27
N GLY A 183 12.35 11.11 8.14
CA GLY A 183 13.35 10.05 8.00
C GLY A 183 12.91 8.70 8.55
N LYS A 184 11.63 8.52 8.89
CA LYS A 184 11.09 7.22 9.34
C LYS A 184 10.92 6.29 8.15
N THR A 185 11.21 5.00 8.35
CA THR A 185 10.89 3.96 7.37
C THR A 185 9.47 3.47 7.61
N VAL A 186 8.69 3.33 6.55
CA VAL A 186 7.30 2.88 6.64
C VAL A 186 7.12 1.63 5.78
N LEU A 187 6.67 0.53 6.38
CA LEU A 187 6.13 -0.62 5.66
C LEU A 187 4.61 -0.61 5.81
N LEU A 188 3.90 -0.45 4.70
CA LEU A 188 2.45 -0.56 4.70
C LEU A 188 1.98 -1.77 3.89
N THR A 189 0.91 -2.41 4.35
CA THR A 189 0.16 -3.37 3.54
C THR A 189 -1.05 -2.70 2.95
N THR A 190 -1.41 -3.05 1.75
CA THR A 190 -2.63 -2.54 1.12
C THR A 190 -3.13 -3.49 0.02
N HIS A 191 -4.41 -3.40 -0.27
CA HIS A 191 -5.01 -3.96 -1.47
C HIS A 191 -5.51 -2.85 -2.41
N TYR A 192 -5.33 -1.58 -2.03
CA TYR A 192 -5.65 -0.40 -2.85
C TYR A 192 -4.43 0.04 -3.66
N MET A 193 -4.55 0.00 -5.00
CA MET A 193 -3.48 0.40 -5.91
C MET A 193 -3.20 1.90 -5.86
N ASP A 194 -4.24 2.71 -5.66
CA ASP A 194 -4.14 4.16 -5.50
C ASP A 194 -3.32 4.54 -4.27
N GLU A 195 -3.47 3.82 -3.16
CA GLU A 195 -2.68 4.02 -1.95
C GLU A 195 -1.19 3.73 -2.20
N ALA A 196 -0.88 2.55 -2.76
CA ALA A 196 0.49 2.20 -3.12
C ALA A 196 1.09 3.20 -4.12
N GLN A 197 0.33 3.65 -5.11
CA GLN A 197 0.78 4.59 -6.14
C GLN A 197 1.07 5.99 -5.58
N ASN A 198 0.30 6.46 -4.59
CA ASN A 198 0.43 7.80 -4.03
C ASN A 198 1.43 7.91 -2.88
N LEU A 199 1.68 6.81 -2.18
CA LEU A 199 2.51 6.81 -0.97
C LEU A 199 3.89 6.19 -1.19
N ALA A 200 3.97 5.06 -1.89
CA ALA A 200 5.16 4.24 -1.84
C ALA A 200 6.27 4.72 -2.77
N ASP A 201 7.51 4.69 -2.28
CA ASP A 201 8.71 4.80 -3.09
C ASP A 201 8.96 3.51 -3.86
N ARG A 202 8.69 2.35 -3.20
CA ARG A 202 8.75 1.01 -3.80
C ARG A 202 7.56 0.17 -3.37
N VAL A 203 7.12 -0.68 -4.30
CA VAL A 203 5.99 -1.60 -4.12
C VAL A 203 6.46 -3.00 -4.43
N ALA A 204 6.15 -3.96 -3.56
CA ALA A 204 6.20 -5.38 -3.88
C ALA A 204 4.77 -5.93 -4.03
N VAL A 205 4.51 -6.56 -5.16
CA VAL A 205 3.25 -7.26 -5.41
C VAL A 205 3.38 -8.68 -4.90
N ILE A 206 2.54 -9.05 -3.94
CA ILE A 206 2.50 -10.41 -3.37
C ILE A 206 1.27 -11.17 -3.89
N ALA A 207 1.51 -12.38 -4.38
CA ALA A 207 0.48 -13.34 -4.78
C ALA A 207 0.91 -14.75 -4.34
N GLU A 208 -0.02 -15.55 -3.81
CA GLU A 208 0.22 -16.92 -3.34
C GLU A 208 1.46 -17.07 -2.44
N GLY A 209 1.67 -16.10 -1.56
CA GLY A 209 2.78 -16.11 -0.61
C GLY A 209 4.15 -15.82 -1.21
N LYS A 210 4.24 -15.31 -2.44
CA LYS A 210 5.49 -14.94 -3.13
C LYS A 210 5.43 -13.51 -3.65
N ILE A 211 6.56 -12.82 -3.69
CA ILE A 211 6.67 -11.58 -4.44
C ILE A 211 6.76 -11.94 -5.93
N VAL A 212 5.81 -11.41 -6.72
CA VAL A 212 5.71 -11.64 -8.17
C VAL A 212 6.26 -10.47 -8.98
N ALA A 213 6.32 -9.28 -8.38
CA ALA A 213 6.94 -8.11 -8.98
C ALA A 213 7.37 -7.13 -7.88
N GLU A 214 8.43 -6.36 -8.12
CA GLU A 214 8.91 -5.33 -7.22
C GLU A 214 9.52 -4.19 -8.01
N GLY A 215 9.24 -2.94 -7.62
CA GLY A 215 9.76 -1.74 -8.25
C GLY A 215 9.10 -0.47 -7.74
N SER A 216 9.45 0.68 -8.33
CA SER A 216 8.68 1.89 -8.08
C SER A 216 7.26 1.76 -8.66
N PRO A 217 6.26 2.49 -8.14
CA PRO A 217 4.92 2.49 -8.74
C PRO A 217 4.94 2.83 -10.24
N ALA A 218 5.83 3.71 -10.67
CA ALA A 218 5.98 4.09 -12.08
C ALA A 218 6.55 2.94 -12.93
N THR A 219 7.61 2.28 -12.45
CA THR A 219 8.25 1.15 -13.14
C THR A 219 7.31 -0.06 -13.23
N LEU A 220 6.61 -0.40 -12.14
CA LEU A 220 5.66 -1.51 -12.12
C LEU A 220 4.47 -1.28 -13.06
N ALA A 221 4.00 -0.02 -13.16
CA ALA A 221 2.98 0.35 -14.13
C ALA A 221 3.48 0.30 -15.59
N GLY A 222 4.76 0.00 -15.83
CA GLY A 222 5.36 0.02 -17.17
C GLY A 222 5.40 1.41 -17.78
N ARG A 223 5.30 2.48 -16.96
CA ARG A 223 5.21 3.86 -17.44
C ARG A 223 6.47 4.34 -18.17
N ASP A 224 7.62 3.74 -17.86
CA ASP A 224 8.91 4.11 -18.46
C ASP A 224 9.01 3.58 -19.91
N ASP A 225 8.35 2.44 -20.20
CA ASP A 225 8.39 1.78 -21.52
C ASP A 225 7.04 1.75 -22.24
N ALA A 226 5.92 1.96 -21.53
CA ALA A 226 4.59 1.85 -22.11
C ALA A 226 4.17 3.14 -22.85
N ARG A 227 3.80 2.97 -24.09
CA ARG A 227 3.20 4.05 -24.89
C ARG A 227 1.87 4.48 -24.29
N PRO A 228 1.60 5.79 -24.14
CA PRO A 228 0.29 6.25 -23.70
C PRO A 228 -0.80 5.82 -24.70
N THR A 229 -1.94 5.36 -24.19
CA THR A 229 -3.10 5.04 -25.02
C THR A 229 -4.02 6.25 -25.10
N VAL A 230 -4.36 6.65 -26.32
CA VAL A 230 -5.38 7.66 -26.61
C VAL A 230 -6.70 6.94 -26.75
N ARG A 231 -7.72 7.35 -25.99
CA ARG A 231 -9.07 6.76 -25.99
C ARG A 231 -10.10 7.86 -26.22
N PHE A 232 -11.11 7.60 -27.07
CA PHE A 232 -12.22 8.50 -27.36
C PHE A 232 -13.39 7.74 -27.97
N HIS A 233 -14.56 8.37 -28.05
CA HIS A 233 -15.72 7.82 -28.76
C HIS A 233 -15.96 8.61 -30.06
N LEU A 234 -16.42 7.88 -31.08
CA LEU A 234 -16.83 8.44 -32.33
C LEU A 234 -18.32 8.16 -32.60
N PRO A 235 -19.02 9.05 -33.32
CA PRO A 235 -20.36 8.78 -33.81
C PRO A 235 -20.41 7.49 -34.66
N ASP A 236 -21.59 6.87 -34.71
CA ASP A 236 -21.78 5.64 -35.48
C ASP A 236 -21.44 5.85 -36.98
N GLY A 237 -20.71 4.87 -37.51
CA GLY A 237 -20.28 4.86 -38.90
C GLY A 237 -19.06 5.74 -39.23
N VAL A 238 -18.54 6.49 -38.26
CA VAL A 238 -17.31 7.26 -38.43
C VAL A 238 -16.10 6.41 -38.13
N MET A 239 -15.12 6.42 -39.02
CA MET A 239 -13.83 5.73 -38.84
C MET A 239 -12.71 6.75 -38.62
N PRO A 240 -11.79 6.51 -37.69
CA PRO A 240 -10.62 7.36 -37.48
C PRO A 240 -9.65 7.26 -38.66
N PRO A 241 -8.70 8.21 -38.83
CA PRO A 241 -7.66 8.11 -39.85
C PRO A 241 -6.90 6.79 -39.73
N ALA A 242 -6.71 6.08 -40.84
CA ALA A 242 -6.02 4.80 -40.87
C ALA A 242 -4.56 4.87 -40.38
N GLU A 243 -3.94 6.04 -40.60
CA GLU A 243 -2.55 6.31 -40.19
C GLU A 243 -2.33 6.29 -38.68
N LEU A 244 -3.40 6.46 -37.88
CA LEU A 244 -3.34 6.37 -36.41
C LEU A 244 -3.29 4.93 -35.90
N GLY A 245 -3.60 3.94 -36.75
CA GLY A 245 -3.63 2.53 -36.35
C GLY A 245 -4.66 2.23 -35.23
N ALA A 246 -5.73 3.04 -35.17
CA ALA A 246 -6.72 2.98 -34.11
C ALA A 246 -7.64 1.77 -34.24
N GLY A 247 -7.89 1.06 -33.14
CA GLY A 247 -8.83 -0.06 -33.03
C GLY A 247 -10.07 0.30 -32.22
N ARG A 248 -11.17 -0.46 -32.39
CA ARG A 248 -12.35 -0.37 -31.51
C ARG A 248 -12.21 -1.35 -30.36
N ALA A 249 -12.37 -0.85 -29.13
CA ALA A 249 -12.43 -1.67 -27.92
C ALA A 249 -13.84 -2.29 -27.75
N ALA A 250 -13.94 -3.25 -26.84
CA ALA A 250 -15.19 -3.99 -26.58
C ALA A 250 -16.35 -3.10 -26.08
N ASP A 251 -16.03 -1.96 -25.46
CA ASP A 251 -16.97 -0.95 -24.97
C ASP A 251 -17.41 0.08 -26.05
N GLY A 252 -16.94 -0.11 -27.30
CA GLY A 252 -17.23 0.79 -28.41
C GLY A 252 -16.32 2.02 -28.52
N SER A 253 -15.43 2.24 -27.56
CA SER A 253 -14.42 3.29 -27.65
C SER A 253 -13.39 2.99 -28.74
N VAL A 254 -12.73 4.02 -29.24
CA VAL A 254 -11.63 3.93 -30.18
C VAL A 254 -10.34 4.16 -29.42
N GLU A 255 -9.35 3.26 -29.61
CA GLU A 255 -8.08 3.31 -28.90
C GLU A 255 -6.88 3.14 -29.84
N PHE A 256 -5.80 3.84 -29.53
CA PHE A 256 -4.51 3.62 -30.17
C PHE A 256 -3.35 4.08 -29.28
N ALA A 257 -2.16 3.50 -29.47
CA ALA A 257 -0.95 3.79 -28.70
C ALA A 257 0.14 4.39 -29.62
N PRO A 258 0.23 5.72 -29.74
CA PRO A 258 1.16 6.38 -30.65
C PRO A 258 2.61 6.35 -30.11
N GLU A 259 3.59 6.38 -31.04
CA GLU A 259 4.99 6.63 -30.69
C GLU A 259 5.25 8.09 -30.30
N ASP A 260 4.67 9.02 -31.04
CA ASP A 260 4.70 10.46 -30.77
C ASP A 260 3.30 10.95 -30.44
N LEU A 261 3.02 11.10 -29.15
CA LEU A 261 1.73 11.51 -28.62
C LEU A 261 1.29 12.88 -29.15
N THR A 262 2.23 13.85 -29.17
CA THR A 262 1.92 15.23 -29.58
C THR A 262 1.50 15.28 -31.04
N ARG A 263 2.24 14.61 -31.90
CA ARG A 263 1.94 14.53 -33.34
C ARG A 263 0.61 13.80 -33.58
N ALA A 264 0.38 12.68 -32.89
CA ALA A 264 -0.85 11.90 -33.04
C ALA A 264 -2.09 12.66 -32.57
N LEU A 265 -2.02 13.38 -31.45
CA LEU A 265 -3.09 14.25 -30.98
C LEU A 265 -3.36 15.40 -31.95
N HIS A 266 -2.32 16.02 -32.51
CA HIS A 266 -2.48 17.05 -33.51
C HIS A 266 -3.19 16.53 -34.77
N GLN A 267 -2.79 15.36 -35.28
CA GLN A 267 -3.45 14.71 -36.43
C GLN A 267 -4.88 14.35 -36.12
N LEU A 268 -5.18 13.74 -34.98
CA LEU A 268 -6.53 13.36 -34.57
C LEU A 268 -7.43 14.55 -34.41
N THR A 269 -6.98 15.59 -33.69
CA THR A 269 -7.80 16.80 -33.45
C THR A 269 -7.98 17.61 -34.69
N GLY A 270 -6.97 17.76 -35.57
CA GLY A 270 -7.09 18.40 -36.87
C GLY A 270 -8.10 17.70 -37.76
N TRP A 271 -8.00 16.36 -37.90
CA TRP A 271 -8.97 15.55 -38.64
C TRP A 271 -10.41 15.70 -38.13
N ALA A 272 -10.59 15.74 -36.80
CA ALA A 272 -11.91 15.91 -36.20
C ALA A 272 -12.51 17.30 -36.47
N LEU A 273 -11.69 18.36 -36.36
CA LEU A 273 -12.10 19.73 -36.63
C LEU A 273 -12.50 19.93 -38.09
N GLU A 274 -11.72 19.42 -39.06
CA GLU A 274 -12.03 19.50 -40.49
C GLU A 274 -13.37 18.86 -40.84
N ARG A 275 -13.78 17.84 -40.10
CA ARG A 275 -15.05 17.10 -40.34
C ARG A 275 -16.17 17.49 -39.39
N SER A 276 -15.92 18.45 -38.49
CA SER A 276 -16.88 18.88 -37.47
C SER A 276 -17.34 17.70 -36.58
N ILE A 277 -16.41 16.77 -36.26
CA ILE A 277 -16.65 15.60 -35.42
C ILE A 277 -16.24 15.93 -33.97
N CYS A 278 -17.10 15.61 -32.99
CA CYS A 278 -16.75 15.67 -31.58
C CYS A 278 -16.03 14.38 -31.18
N LEU A 279 -14.92 14.54 -30.48
CA LEU A 279 -14.18 13.43 -29.87
C LEU A 279 -14.66 13.28 -28.43
N ASP A 280 -15.78 12.59 -28.22
CA ASP A 280 -16.36 12.41 -26.89
C ASP A 280 -15.45 11.57 -25.99
N GLY A 281 -15.23 12.06 -24.74
CA GLY A 281 -14.41 11.35 -23.75
C GLY A 281 -12.94 11.25 -24.15
N LEU A 282 -12.42 12.16 -25.02
CA LEU A 282 -11.00 12.15 -25.38
C LEU A 282 -10.11 12.19 -24.12
N SER A 283 -9.34 11.15 -23.95
CA SER A 283 -8.43 10.98 -22.83
C SER A 283 -7.12 10.37 -23.28
N VAL A 284 -6.04 10.70 -22.57
CA VAL A 284 -4.73 10.07 -22.72
C VAL A 284 -4.46 9.29 -21.45
N VAL A 285 -4.49 7.97 -21.54
CA VAL A 285 -4.32 7.07 -20.43
C VAL A 285 -2.93 6.47 -20.51
N ARG A 286 -2.17 6.54 -19.42
CA ARG A 286 -0.96 5.74 -19.25
C ARG A 286 -1.32 4.51 -18.43
N PRO A 287 -0.67 3.35 -18.66
CA PRO A 287 -0.89 2.18 -17.84
C PRO A 287 -0.80 2.53 -16.37
N SER A 288 -1.74 2.04 -15.59
CA SER A 288 -1.81 2.20 -14.15
C SER A 288 -1.15 1.02 -13.45
N LEU A 289 -0.86 1.17 -12.16
CA LEU A 289 -0.43 0.06 -11.31
C LEU A 289 -1.50 -1.05 -11.28
N GLU A 290 -2.78 -0.69 -11.46
CA GLU A 290 -3.89 -1.63 -11.55
C GLU A 290 -3.81 -2.50 -12.81
N ASP A 291 -3.52 -1.91 -13.96
CA ASP A 291 -3.35 -2.67 -15.22
C ASP A 291 -2.19 -3.65 -15.11
N ALA A 292 -1.07 -3.22 -14.54
CA ALA A 292 0.09 -4.08 -14.30
C ALA A 292 -0.24 -5.21 -13.32
N TYR A 293 -0.93 -4.90 -12.23
CA TYR A 293 -1.36 -5.88 -11.23
C TYR A 293 -2.28 -6.94 -11.86
N LEU A 294 -3.28 -6.51 -12.64
CA LEU A 294 -4.20 -7.43 -13.32
C LEU A 294 -3.48 -8.34 -14.32
N GLN A 295 -2.46 -7.84 -15.02
CA GLN A 295 -1.63 -8.67 -15.90
C GLN A 295 -0.81 -9.68 -15.10
N LEU A 296 -0.14 -9.27 -14.03
CA LEU A 296 0.69 -10.14 -13.19
C LEU A 296 -0.13 -11.22 -12.49
N THR A 297 -1.35 -10.90 -12.06
CA THR A 297 -2.23 -11.85 -11.36
C THR A 297 -3.00 -12.77 -12.32
N ARG A 298 -3.26 -12.35 -13.58
CA ARG A 298 -3.81 -13.23 -14.62
C ARG A 298 -2.81 -14.28 -15.09
N LEU A 299 -1.53 -13.96 -15.07
CA LEU A 299 -0.44 -14.91 -15.36
C LEU A 299 -0.29 -15.95 -14.23
N ASN A 300 -0.72 -15.60 -13.00
CA ASN A 300 -0.77 -16.45 -11.82
C ASN A 300 -2.17 -16.34 -11.18
N PRO A 301 -3.22 -17.00 -11.73
CA PRO A 301 -4.56 -16.90 -11.17
C PRO A 301 -4.59 -17.46 -9.75
N PRO A 302 -5.22 -16.74 -8.78
CA PRO A 302 -5.38 -17.27 -7.44
C PRO A 302 -6.17 -18.59 -7.49
N ARG A 303 -5.73 -19.61 -6.77
CA ARG A 303 -6.49 -20.84 -6.60
C ARG A 303 -7.81 -20.46 -5.93
N VAL A 304 -8.91 -20.77 -6.59
CA VAL A 304 -10.24 -20.67 -6.00
C VAL A 304 -10.32 -21.81 -4.98
N ASP A 305 -9.99 -21.50 -3.73
CA ASP A 305 -10.21 -22.42 -2.63
C ASP A 305 -11.72 -22.52 -2.37
N ASP A 306 -12.21 -23.74 -2.18
CA ASP A 306 -13.57 -24.08 -1.81
C ASP A 306 -14.03 -23.24 -0.58
N PRO A 307 -15.32 -22.89 -0.49
CA PRO A 307 -15.85 -22.12 0.64
C PRO A 307 -15.59 -22.88 1.95
N PRO A 308 -15.34 -22.16 3.06
CA PRO A 308 -15.07 -22.79 4.34
C PRO A 308 -16.26 -23.69 4.72
N ALA A 309 -15.99 -24.95 4.99
CA ALA A 309 -16.96 -25.92 5.45
C ALA A 309 -17.66 -25.34 6.69
N GLY A 310 -18.98 -25.19 6.58
CA GLY A 310 -19.83 -24.67 7.66
C GLY A 310 -19.64 -25.46 8.97
N PRO A 311 -20.03 -24.87 10.13
CA PRO A 311 -19.81 -25.48 11.43
C PRO A 311 -20.49 -26.85 11.49
N ARG A 312 -19.70 -27.89 11.78
CA ARG A 312 -20.25 -29.22 12.10
C ARG A 312 -21.05 -29.10 13.38
N THR A 313 -22.35 -29.15 13.29
CA THR A 313 -23.25 -29.39 14.43
C THR A 313 -22.88 -30.74 15.04
N GLN A 314 -22.33 -30.69 16.24
CA GLN A 314 -22.22 -31.88 17.08
C GLN A 314 -23.62 -32.21 17.57
N GLY A 315 -24.07 -33.41 17.20
CA GLY A 315 -25.21 -34.08 17.85
C GLY A 315 -24.77 -34.83 19.09
#